data_e1c245feaee62570d902595793a7da1f
#
_entry.id   e1c245feaee62570d902595793a7da1f
#
_cell.length_a   1.000
_cell.length_b   1.000
_cell.length_c   1.000
_cell.angle_alpha   90.00
_cell.angle_beta   90.00
_cell.angle_gamma   90.00
#
_symmetry.space_group_name_H-M   'P 1'
#
loop_
_entity.id
_entity.type
_entity.pdbx_description
1 polymer ?
#
loop_
_entity_poly.entity_id
_entity_poly.type
_entity_poly.pdbx_seq_one_letter_code
_entity_poly.pdbx_strand_id
1 'polypeptide(L)'
;MVAGAVAGTVRALAGAPAVSPADAGRPGDVLLVPGYGGSTTALDALAGRITAAGGAGFRATVVRLAGDGTGDLQVQASVLNGYVNQALASGSGPVTVIGYSAGGVVAWLWDVQYDGVAKARQIITLGSPLHGADLAAVGAASAPDACPAACQELVPGSSMLHRLQGTGPATRPPWLSLWTTDDQVVQPPDSARLPGAVNVPLQSVCPDVSIGHGQLPTDPLVVGIVLRTLRSAALSPPRAADCRSLQALGGSGS
;
A
#
# COMPACT_ATOMS: atom_id res chain seq x y z
N MET A 1 -18.59 59.35 14.51
CA MET A 1 -18.43 57.87 14.68
C MET A 1 -18.34 57.29 13.29
N VAL A 2 -17.14 56.89 12.86
CA VAL A 2 -16.89 56.30 11.54
C VAL A 2 -16.59 54.82 11.77
N ALA A 3 -17.47 53.95 11.28
CA ALA A 3 -17.27 52.51 11.34
C ALA A 3 -16.36 52.06 10.15
N GLY A 4 -15.16 51.63 10.47
CA GLY A 4 -14.26 51.03 9.50
C GLY A 4 -14.57 49.55 9.30
N ALA A 5 -14.96 49.16 8.09
CA ALA A 5 -15.11 47.77 7.67
C ALA A 5 -13.73 47.18 7.33
N VAL A 6 -13.30 46.16 8.06
CA VAL A 6 -12.11 45.36 7.73
C VAL A 6 -12.52 44.27 6.75
N ALA A 7 -12.15 44.42 5.48
CA ALA A 7 -12.33 43.40 4.48
C ALA A 7 -11.21 42.35 4.63
N GLY A 8 -11.53 41.20 5.19
CA GLY A 8 -10.66 40.04 5.24
C GLY A 8 -10.63 39.35 3.87
N THR A 9 -9.50 39.43 3.18
CA THR A 9 -9.23 38.64 1.96
C THR A 9 -9.06 37.16 2.31
N VAL A 10 -10.06 36.34 2.00
CA VAL A 10 -9.94 34.89 2.00
C VAL A 10 -9.05 34.48 0.81
N ARG A 11 -7.82 34.10 1.11
CA ARG A 11 -6.90 33.54 0.13
C ARG A 11 -7.37 32.13 -0.22
N ALA A 12 -7.94 31.95 -1.42
CA ALA A 12 -8.28 30.63 -1.93
C ALA A 12 -7.01 29.78 -1.99
N LEU A 13 -6.99 28.66 -1.27
CA LEU A 13 -5.97 27.63 -1.38
C LEU A 13 -6.06 27.08 -2.80
N ALA A 14 -5.04 27.31 -3.59
CA ALA A 14 -4.92 26.75 -4.93
C ALA A 14 -4.99 25.22 -4.81
N GLY A 15 -6.01 24.60 -5.42
CA GLY A 15 -6.13 23.15 -5.51
C GLY A 15 -4.86 22.55 -6.13
N ALA A 16 -4.43 21.43 -5.61
CA ALA A 16 -3.31 20.68 -6.20
C ALA A 16 -3.58 20.46 -7.69
N PRO A 17 -2.56 20.61 -8.57
CA PRO A 17 -2.76 20.43 -10.01
C PRO A 17 -3.25 19.02 -10.29
N ALA A 18 -4.34 18.91 -11.05
CA ALA A 18 -4.82 17.62 -11.54
C ALA A 18 -3.71 16.96 -12.37
N VAL A 19 -3.48 15.67 -12.14
CA VAL A 19 -2.48 14.87 -12.88
C VAL A 19 -2.74 15.00 -14.38
N SER A 20 -1.74 15.50 -15.10
CA SER A 20 -1.83 15.62 -16.55
C SER A 20 -1.86 14.23 -17.21
N PRO A 21 -2.64 14.01 -18.28
CA PRO A 21 -2.57 12.78 -19.07
C PRO A 21 -1.16 12.41 -19.57
N ALA A 22 -0.27 13.41 -19.73
CA ALA A 22 1.12 13.22 -20.10
C ALA A 22 1.96 12.57 -18.98
N ASP A 23 1.57 12.73 -17.71
CA ASP A 23 2.25 12.13 -16.56
C ASP A 23 1.79 10.68 -16.30
N ALA A 24 0.67 10.27 -16.84
CA ALA A 24 0.14 8.91 -16.71
C ALA A 24 1.05 7.84 -17.37
N GLY A 25 1.95 8.23 -18.25
CA GLY A 25 2.90 7.35 -18.95
C GLY A 25 4.31 7.33 -18.36
N ARG A 26 4.67 8.26 -17.47
CA ARG A 26 5.97 8.25 -16.79
C ARG A 26 5.91 7.35 -15.56
N PRO A 27 6.85 6.40 -15.42
CA PRO A 27 6.98 5.67 -14.17
C PRO A 27 7.27 6.66 -13.05
N GLY A 28 6.36 6.78 -12.08
CA GLY A 28 6.59 7.54 -10.85
C GLY A 28 7.43 6.74 -9.86
N ASP A 29 7.88 7.38 -8.80
CA ASP A 29 8.56 6.70 -7.69
C ASP A 29 7.64 5.66 -7.07
N VAL A 30 8.22 4.52 -6.69
CA VAL A 30 7.54 3.42 -6.01
C VAL A 30 7.98 3.42 -4.54
N LEU A 31 7.03 3.61 -3.64
CA LEU A 31 7.27 3.62 -2.19
C LEU A 31 6.76 2.31 -1.59
N LEU A 32 7.63 1.55 -0.94
CA LEU A 32 7.30 0.28 -0.31
C LEU A 32 7.20 0.46 1.20
N VAL A 33 6.05 0.13 1.76
CA VAL A 33 5.73 0.33 3.18
C VAL A 33 5.81 -1.00 3.90
N PRO A 34 6.71 -1.17 4.89
CA PRO A 34 6.88 -2.43 5.62
C PRO A 34 5.67 -2.76 6.50
N GLY A 35 5.61 -4.02 6.90
CA GLY A 35 4.63 -4.51 7.86
C GLY A 35 5.00 -4.19 9.31
N TYR A 36 4.24 -4.80 10.23
CA TYR A 36 4.46 -4.75 11.66
C TYR A 36 5.90 -5.16 12.02
N GLY A 37 6.53 -4.41 12.90
CA GLY A 37 7.93 -4.63 13.25
C GLY A 37 8.95 -4.02 12.28
N GLY A 38 8.50 -3.31 11.24
CA GLY A 38 9.33 -2.45 10.39
C GLY A 38 10.44 -3.15 9.58
N SER A 39 10.46 -4.49 9.52
CA SER A 39 11.49 -5.21 8.75
C SER A 39 11.42 -4.88 7.27
N THR A 40 12.55 -4.54 6.68
CA THR A 40 12.64 -4.09 5.27
C THR A 40 13.26 -5.12 4.34
N THR A 41 13.88 -6.19 4.84
CA THR A 41 14.71 -7.12 4.05
C THR A 41 14.01 -7.66 2.80
N ALA A 42 12.76 -8.15 2.94
CA ALA A 42 12.00 -8.68 1.80
C ALA A 42 11.56 -7.57 0.83
N LEU A 43 11.26 -6.37 1.35
CA LEU A 43 10.90 -5.21 0.52
C LEU A 43 12.12 -4.59 -0.16
N ASP A 44 13.31 -4.61 0.46
CA ASP A 44 14.56 -4.18 -0.18
C ASP A 44 14.85 -5.07 -1.41
N ALA A 45 14.60 -6.39 -1.30
CA ALA A 45 14.70 -7.30 -2.44
C ALA A 45 13.68 -6.96 -3.54
N LEU A 46 12.42 -6.71 -3.19
CA LEU A 46 11.38 -6.29 -4.14
C LEU A 46 11.74 -4.95 -4.80
N ALA A 47 12.22 -3.98 -4.04
CA ALA A 47 12.65 -2.67 -4.55
C ALA A 47 13.79 -2.81 -5.57
N GLY A 48 14.78 -3.69 -5.29
CA GLY A 48 15.84 -4.03 -6.21
C GLY A 48 15.31 -4.61 -7.53
N ARG A 49 14.33 -5.53 -7.46
CA ARG A 49 13.68 -6.13 -8.63
C ARG A 49 12.90 -5.09 -9.45
N ILE A 50 12.17 -4.20 -8.80
CA ILE A 50 11.42 -3.12 -9.47
C ILE A 50 12.38 -2.19 -10.20
N THR A 51 13.46 -1.77 -9.54
CA THR A 51 14.46 -0.87 -10.12
C THR A 51 15.18 -1.52 -11.31
N ALA A 52 15.60 -2.78 -11.18
CA ALA A 52 16.26 -3.53 -12.26
C ALA A 52 15.33 -3.70 -13.47
N ALA A 53 14.05 -4.01 -13.23
CA ALA A 53 13.07 -4.24 -14.29
C ALA A 53 12.62 -2.95 -15.01
N GLY A 54 12.72 -1.80 -14.35
CA GLY A 54 12.31 -0.49 -14.87
C GLY A 54 13.43 0.30 -15.55
N GLY A 55 14.67 -0.14 -15.47
CA GLY A 55 15.82 0.62 -15.94
C GLY A 55 15.87 2.01 -15.29
N ALA A 56 16.14 3.06 -16.08
CA ALA A 56 16.17 4.43 -15.57
C ALA A 56 14.80 5.03 -15.23
N GLY A 57 13.72 4.27 -15.44
CA GLY A 57 12.33 4.79 -15.31
C GLY A 57 11.70 4.58 -13.94
N PHE A 58 12.09 3.55 -13.17
CA PHE A 58 11.52 3.29 -11.84
C PHE A 58 12.55 3.52 -10.73
N ARG A 59 12.19 4.34 -9.76
CA ARG A 59 12.89 4.39 -8.47
C ARG A 59 12.00 3.76 -7.42
N ALA A 60 12.51 2.74 -6.76
CA ALA A 60 11.81 2.06 -5.67
C ALA A 60 12.53 2.35 -4.35
N THR A 61 11.80 2.86 -3.37
CA THR A 61 12.34 3.23 -2.05
C THR A 61 11.51 2.55 -0.97
N VAL A 62 12.18 1.87 -0.05
CA VAL A 62 11.54 1.30 1.14
C VAL A 62 11.44 2.37 2.22
N VAL A 63 10.21 2.62 2.67
CA VAL A 63 9.91 3.58 3.74
C VAL A 63 10.48 3.06 5.06
N ARG A 64 11.19 3.90 5.79
CA ARG A 64 11.62 3.60 7.16
C ARG A 64 10.57 4.13 8.11
N LEU A 65 9.85 3.22 8.75
CA LEU A 65 8.82 3.56 9.72
C LEU A 65 9.41 4.20 10.97
N ALA A 66 8.60 4.95 11.71
CA ALA A 66 9.01 5.54 12.97
C ALA A 66 9.22 4.45 14.03
N GLY A 67 10.26 4.58 14.83
CA GLY A 67 10.63 3.59 15.86
C GLY A 67 10.90 2.22 15.23
N ASP A 68 10.33 1.20 15.82
CA ASP A 68 10.42 -0.19 15.36
C ASP A 68 9.23 -0.63 14.47
N GLY A 69 8.37 0.33 14.06
CA GLY A 69 7.20 0.04 13.24
C GLY A 69 6.03 -0.62 13.99
N THR A 70 6.06 -0.66 15.33
CA THR A 70 4.97 -1.20 16.17
C THR A 70 4.09 -0.12 16.79
N GLY A 71 4.49 1.16 16.66
CA GLY A 71 3.73 2.32 17.14
C GLY A 71 2.47 2.60 16.32
N ASP A 72 1.78 3.68 16.70
CA ASP A 72 0.55 4.16 16.09
C ASP A 72 0.63 4.23 14.55
N LEU A 73 -0.30 3.57 13.86
CA LEU A 73 -0.32 3.48 12.39
C LEU A 73 -0.61 4.84 11.73
N GLN A 74 -1.25 5.78 12.43
CA GLN A 74 -1.44 7.15 11.91
C GLN A 74 -0.10 7.91 11.87
N VAL A 75 0.77 7.68 12.87
CA VAL A 75 2.14 8.21 12.84
C VAL A 75 2.91 7.62 11.67
N GLN A 76 2.76 6.33 11.40
CA GLN A 76 3.39 5.69 10.23
C GLN A 76 2.86 6.24 8.91
N ALA A 77 1.56 6.55 8.82
CA ALA A 77 0.96 7.20 7.65
C ALA A 77 1.53 8.62 7.44
N SER A 78 1.81 9.36 8.51
CA SER A 78 2.49 10.66 8.45
C SER A 78 3.92 10.53 7.92
N VAL A 79 4.66 9.50 8.35
CA VAL A 79 6.00 9.18 7.80
C VAL A 79 5.92 8.91 6.30
N LEU A 80 4.99 8.05 5.87
CA LEU A 80 4.76 7.78 4.44
C LEU A 80 4.46 9.07 3.67
N ASN A 81 3.64 9.97 4.22
CA ASN A 81 3.34 11.25 3.58
C ASN A 81 4.60 12.11 3.39
N GLY A 82 5.56 12.05 4.31
CA GLY A 82 6.87 12.71 4.16
C GLY A 82 7.63 12.21 2.93
N TYR A 83 7.72 10.88 2.74
CA TYR A 83 8.34 10.27 1.56
C TYR A 83 7.62 10.63 0.26
N VAL A 84 6.27 10.60 0.25
CA VAL A 84 5.47 11.00 -0.91
C VAL A 84 5.75 12.46 -1.28
N ASN A 85 5.70 13.37 -0.32
CA ASN A 85 5.94 14.79 -0.57
C ASN A 85 7.37 15.03 -1.08
N GLN A 86 8.37 14.30 -0.57
CA GLN A 86 9.74 14.36 -1.05
C GLN A 86 9.87 13.88 -2.51
N ALA A 87 9.22 12.76 -2.86
CA ALA A 87 9.21 12.25 -4.22
C ALA A 87 8.59 13.27 -5.19
N LEU A 88 7.42 13.80 -4.86
CA LEU A 88 6.72 14.80 -5.68
C LEU A 88 7.54 16.08 -5.83
N ALA A 89 8.17 16.57 -4.74
CA ALA A 89 9.05 17.74 -4.78
C ALA A 89 10.32 17.52 -5.62
N SER A 90 10.76 16.26 -5.77
CA SER A 90 11.89 15.88 -6.62
C SER A 90 11.51 15.70 -8.10
N GLY A 91 10.29 16.04 -8.49
CA GLY A 91 9.79 15.94 -9.86
C GLY A 91 9.32 14.55 -10.26
N SER A 92 9.07 13.65 -9.30
CA SER A 92 8.31 12.43 -9.55
C SER A 92 6.89 12.82 -9.98
N GLY A 93 6.33 12.09 -10.96
CA GLY A 93 4.88 12.07 -11.15
C GLY A 93 4.18 11.41 -9.95
N PRO A 94 2.86 11.17 -10.03
CA PRO A 94 2.12 10.49 -8.99
C PRO A 94 2.78 9.17 -8.62
N VAL A 95 2.98 8.94 -7.32
CA VAL A 95 3.70 7.77 -6.80
C VAL A 95 2.86 6.50 -6.87
N THR A 96 3.51 5.34 -6.94
CA THR A 96 2.88 4.07 -6.57
C THR A 96 3.25 3.73 -5.12
N VAL A 97 2.26 3.40 -4.31
CA VAL A 97 2.48 2.90 -2.94
C VAL A 97 2.25 1.40 -2.91
N ILE A 98 3.22 0.65 -2.39
CA ILE A 98 3.11 -0.80 -2.17
C ILE A 98 3.16 -1.05 -0.67
N GLY A 99 2.05 -1.46 -0.07
CA GLY A 99 1.97 -1.78 1.36
C GLY A 99 2.03 -3.29 1.59
N TYR A 100 2.98 -3.77 2.38
CA TYR A 100 3.08 -5.16 2.79
C TYR A 100 2.53 -5.35 4.20
N SER A 101 1.66 -6.35 4.40
CA SER A 101 1.10 -6.65 5.72
C SER A 101 0.46 -5.39 6.35
N ALA A 102 0.78 -5.04 7.60
CA ALA A 102 0.33 -3.80 8.25
C ALA A 102 0.64 -2.53 7.43
N GLY A 103 1.67 -2.56 6.58
CA GLY A 103 2.00 -1.45 5.67
C GLY A 103 0.89 -1.10 4.67
N GLY A 104 0.01 -2.04 4.34
CA GLY A 104 -1.17 -1.75 3.53
C GLY A 104 -2.25 -0.96 4.30
N VAL A 105 -2.37 -1.19 5.61
CA VAL A 105 -3.24 -0.38 6.46
C VAL A 105 -2.68 1.04 6.60
N VAL A 106 -1.35 1.17 6.74
CA VAL A 106 -0.66 2.47 6.71
C VAL A 106 -0.91 3.20 5.37
N ALA A 107 -0.85 2.50 4.25
CA ALA A 107 -1.16 3.06 2.94
C ALA A 107 -2.62 3.54 2.84
N TRP A 108 -3.57 2.80 3.43
CA TRP A 108 -4.98 3.20 3.47
C TRP A 108 -5.21 4.42 4.34
N LEU A 109 -4.61 4.45 5.53
CA LEU A 109 -4.63 5.65 6.40
C LEU A 109 -4.07 6.87 5.68
N TRP A 110 -2.93 6.70 5.01
CA TRP A 110 -2.32 7.76 4.23
C TRP A 110 -3.22 8.25 3.10
N ASP A 111 -3.81 7.35 2.33
CA ASP A 111 -4.74 7.70 1.25
C ASP A 111 -5.88 8.58 1.73
N VAL A 112 -6.53 8.16 2.83
CA VAL A 112 -7.68 8.87 3.41
C VAL A 112 -7.29 10.21 4.05
N GLN A 113 -6.15 10.26 4.76
CA GLN A 113 -5.79 11.44 5.57
C GLN A 113 -5.00 12.50 4.79
N TYR A 114 -4.30 12.11 3.73
CA TYR A 114 -3.36 12.97 3.02
C TYR A 114 -3.68 13.17 1.54
N ASP A 115 -4.93 12.95 1.15
CA ASP A 115 -5.39 13.11 -0.24
C ASP A 115 -4.57 12.27 -1.23
N GLY A 116 -4.57 10.95 -1.00
CA GLY A 116 -3.88 10.00 -1.87
C GLY A 116 -4.38 10.04 -3.31
N VAL A 117 -5.65 10.40 -3.52
CA VAL A 117 -6.25 10.56 -4.87
C VAL A 117 -5.48 11.56 -5.74
N ALA A 118 -4.96 12.64 -5.14
CA ALA A 118 -4.19 13.66 -5.86
C ALA A 118 -2.71 13.28 -6.02
N LYS A 119 -2.19 12.35 -5.21
CA LYS A 119 -0.76 12.07 -5.07
C LYS A 119 -0.33 10.69 -5.58
N ALA A 120 -1.25 9.71 -5.57
CA ALA A 120 -0.93 8.35 -6.00
C ALA A 120 -1.48 8.04 -7.38
N ARG A 121 -0.65 7.40 -8.18
CA ARG A 121 -1.06 6.75 -9.42
C ARG A 121 -1.88 5.48 -9.13
N GLN A 122 -1.47 4.71 -8.14
CA GLN A 122 -2.11 3.48 -7.69
C GLN A 122 -1.57 3.04 -6.33
N ILE A 123 -2.32 2.20 -5.65
CA ILE A 123 -1.89 1.53 -4.42
C ILE A 123 -1.96 0.01 -4.64
N ILE A 124 -0.95 -0.71 -4.16
CA ILE A 124 -0.89 -2.18 -4.19
C ILE A 124 -0.70 -2.66 -2.76
N THR A 125 -1.48 -3.64 -2.32
CA THR A 125 -1.29 -4.26 -1.01
C THR A 125 -0.98 -5.75 -1.14
N LEU A 126 -0.07 -6.21 -0.29
CA LEU A 126 0.41 -7.59 -0.25
C LEU A 126 0.07 -8.18 1.12
N GLY A 127 -0.94 -9.04 1.21
CA GLY A 127 -1.37 -9.73 2.42
C GLY A 127 -1.69 -8.78 3.58
N SER A 128 -2.43 -7.70 3.32
CA SER A 128 -2.67 -6.66 4.31
C SER A 128 -3.96 -6.91 5.11
N PRO A 129 -3.93 -6.78 6.45
CA PRO A 129 -5.11 -6.99 7.31
C PRO A 129 -6.05 -5.77 7.29
N LEU A 130 -6.70 -5.53 6.14
CA LEU A 130 -7.58 -4.36 5.94
C LEU A 130 -8.88 -4.42 6.77
N HIS A 131 -9.22 -5.62 7.26
CA HIS A 131 -10.30 -5.85 8.23
C HIS A 131 -9.79 -6.33 9.59
N GLY A 132 -8.47 -6.24 9.82
CA GLY A 132 -7.79 -6.73 11.01
C GLY A 132 -7.27 -8.16 10.85
N ALA A 133 -6.64 -8.67 11.91
CA ALA A 133 -6.12 -10.03 11.95
C ALA A 133 -6.39 -10.67 13.30
N ASP A 134 -6.75 -11.97 13.30
CA ASP A 134 -7.02 -12.73 14.52
C ASP A 134 -5.80 -12.79 15.45
N LEU A 135 -4.59 -12.82 14.89
CA LEU A 135 -3.36 -12.79 15.68
C LEU A 135 -3.24 -11.50 16.51
N ALA A 136 -3.68 -10.36 15.97
CA ALA A 136 -3.73 -9.10 16.72
C ALA A 136 -4.77 -9.17 17.85
N ALA A 137 -5.94 -9.77 17.59
CA ALA A 137 -6.97 -9.98 18.60
C ALA A 137 -6.47 -10.88 19.75
N VAL A 138 -5.79 -11.98 19.41
CA VAL A 138 -5.16 -12.88 20.41
C VAL A 138 -4.11 -12.14 21.22
N GLY A 139 -3.23 -11.37 20.58
CA GLY A 139 -2.21 -10.56 21.25
C GLY A 139 -2.81 -9.56 22.23
N ALA A 140 -3.81 -8.79 21.77
CA ALA A 140 -4.49 -7.80 22.60
C ALA A 140 -5.24 -8.43 23.79
N ALA A 141 -5.83 -9.61 23.62
CA ALA A 141 -6.57 -10.30 24.68
C ALA A 141 -5.66 -11.00 25.68
N SER A 142 -4.58 -11.65 25.21
CA SER A 142 -3.73 -12.52 26.04
C SER A 142 -2.56 -11.78 26.70
N ALA A 143 -2.08 -10.72 26.07
CA ALA A 143 -0.93 -9.94 26.53
C ALA A 143 -1.10 -8.44 26.17
N PRO A 144 -2.09 -7.75 26.74
CA PRO A 144 -2.41 -6.36 26.37
C PRO A 144 -1.23 -5.41 26.55
N ASP A 145 -0.41 -5.62 27.58
CA ASP A 145 0.78 -4.79 27.83
C ASP A 145 1.92 -5.04 26.81
N ALA A 146 1.89 -6.18 26.12
CA ALA A 146 2.84 -6.56 25.07
C ALA A 146 2.24 -6.36 23.64
N CYS A 147 1.03 -5.79 23.54
CA CYS A 147 0.37 -5.45 22.28
C CYS A 147 0.42 -3.92 22.09
N PRO A 148 1.47 -3.39 21.43
CA PRO A 148 1.63 -1.95 21.23
C PRO A 148 0.55 -1.39 20.29
N ALA A 149 0.56 -0.09 20.05
CA ALA A 149 -0.52 0.62 19.36
C ALA A 149 -0.92 -0.04 18.03
N ALA A 150 0.05 -0.35 17.15
CA ALA A 150 -0.26 -1.00 15.87
C ALA A 150 -0.94 -2.37 16.05
N CYS A 151 -0.54 -3.15 17.07
CA CYS A 151 -1.19 -4.42 17.37
C CYS A 151 -2.67 -4.20 17.74
N GLN A 152 -2.96 -3.27 18.64
CA GLN A 152 -4.33 -2.94 19.07
C GLN A 152 -5.18 -2.38 17.92
N GLU A 153 -4.58 -1.56 17.06
CA GLU A 153 -5.25 -0.97 15.90
C GLU A 153 -5.59 -2.00 14.81
N LEU A 154 -4.82 -3.11 14.73
CA LEU A 154 -5.06 -4.21 13.80
C LEU A 154 -6.03 -5.28 14.34
N VAL A 155 -6.57 -5.11 15.54
CA VAL A 155 -7.66 -5.97 16.04
C VAL A 155 -8.89 -5.81 15.15
N PRO A 156 -9.54 -6.88 14.69
CA PRO A 156 -10.79 -6.80 13.93
C PRO A 156 -11.83 -5.96 14.65
N GLY A 157 -12.43 -5.01 13.96
CA GLY A 157 -13.41 -4.09 14.54
C GLY A 157 -12.82 -2.99 15.43
N SER A 158 -11.51 -2.80 15.48
CA SER A 158 -10.90 -1.65 16.16
C SER A 158 -11.49 -0.33 15.66
N SER A 159 -11.51 0.68 16.51
CA SER A 159 -12.07 1.99 16.16
C SER A 159 -11.36 2.62 14.94
N MET A 160 -10.08 2.33 14.76
CA MET A 160 -9.31 2.79 13.61
C MET A 160 -9.78 2.10 12.32
N LEU A 161 -9.85 0.76 12.28
CA LEU A 161 -10.33 0.01 11.12
C LEU A 161 -11.79 0.34 10.80
N HIS A 162 -12.64 0.49 11.83
CA HIS A 162 -14.03 0.88 11.63
C HIS A 162 -14.15 2.25 10.95
N ARG A 163 -13.33 3.24 11.33
CA ARG A 163 -13.29 4.55 10.65
C ARG A 163 -12.85 4.43 9.19
N LEU A 164 -11.80 3.62 8.90
CA LEU A 164 -11.33 3.39 7.53
C LEU A 164 -12.41 2.75 6.66
N GLN A 165 -13.06 1.71 7.15
CA GLN A 165 -14.17 1.03 6.45
C GLN A 165 -15.36 1.97 6.18
N GLY A 166 -15.57 2.94 7.06
CA GLY A 166 -16.59 4.00 6.90
C GLY A 166 -16.29 5.01 5.79
N THR A 167 -15.09 5.05 5.22
CA THR A 167 -14.73 5.97 4.12
C THR A 167 -15.30 5.57 2.76
N GLY A 168 -15.91 4.39 2.68
CA GLY A 168 -16.49 3.86 1.45
C GLY A 168 -15.50 3.05 0.61
N PRO A 169 -15.92 2.65 -0.61
CA PRO A 169 -15.09 1.81 -1.47
C PRO A 169 -13.87 2.55 -2.02
N ALA A 170 -12.72 1.88 -2.05
CA ALA A 170 -11.47 2.39 -2.60
C ALA A 170 -11.51 2.39 -4.15
N THR A 171 -12.15 3.38 -4.72
CA THR A 171 -12.26 3.52 -6.18
C THR A 171 -11.20 4.41 -6.79
N ARG A 172 -10.60 5.27 -5.98
CA ARG A 172 -9.51 6.19 -6.36
C ARG A 172 -8.60 6.44 -5.14
N PRO A 173 -7.28 6.44 -5.32
CA PRO A 173 -6.56 5.98 -6.52
C PRO A 173 -6.89 4.51 -6.85
N PRO A 174 -6.59 4.00 -8.07
CA PRO A 174 -6.77 2.57 -8.37
C PRO A 174 -6.04 1.71 -7.37
N TRP A 175 -6.71 0.66 -6.85
CA TRP A 175 -6.19 -0.19 -5.80
C TRP A 175 -6.17 -1.66 -6.21
N LEU A 176 -5.01 -2.32 -6.03
CA LEU A 176 -4.84 -3.75 -6.20
C LEU A 176 -4.53 -4.39 -4.86
N SER A 177 -5.39 -5.27 -4.38
CA SER A 177 -5.13 -6.06 -3.20
C SER A 177 -4.79 -7.50 -3.59
N LEU A 178 -3.58 -7.93 -3.23
CA LEU A 178 -3.07 -9.29 -3.43
C LEU A 178 -2.94 -9.99 -2.08
N TRP A 179 -3.41 -11.24 -2.01
CA TRP A 179 -3.20 -12.08 -0.83
C TRP A 179 -3.10 -13.55 -1.22
N THR A 180 -2.61 -14.36 -0.32
CA THR A 180 -2.58 -15.82 -0.45
C THR A 180 -3.63 -16.45 0.46
N THR A 181 -4.26 -17.52 0.01
CA THR A 181 -5.16 -18.32 0.87
C THR A 181 -4.38 -19.14 1.91
N ASP A 182 -3.06 -19.28 1.72
CA ASP A 182 -2.14 -19.97 2.64
C ASP A 182 -1.50 -19.01 3.67
N ASP A 183 -2.06 -17.82 3.86
CA ASP A 183 -1.58 -16.86 4.84
C ASP A 183 -1.79 -17.39 6.26
N GLN A 184 -0.71 -17.48 7.05
CA GLN A 184 -0.76 -17.95 8.43
C GLN A 184 -0.67 -16.80 9.45
N VAL A 185 -0.46 -15.57 8.98
CA VAL A 185 -0.29 -14.37 9.81
C VAL A 185 -1.55 -13.51 9.78
N VAL A 186 -2.02 -13.19 8.59
CA VAL A 186 -3.27 -12.46 8.40
C VAL A 186 -4.40 -13.46 8.23
N GLN A 187 -5.10 -13.71 9.33
CA GLN A 187 -6.27 -14.58 9.39
C GLN A 187 -7.51 -13.78 9.78
N PRO A 188 -8.65 -14.02 9.11
CA PRO A 188 -8.79 -14.81 7.88
C PRO A 188 -8.07 -14.14 6.69
N PRO A 189 -7.57 -14.91 5.69
CA PRO A 189 -6.79 -14.34 4.57
C PRO A 189 -7.54 -13.29 3.75
N ASP A 190 -8.85 -13.44 3.60
CA ASP A 190 -9.72 -12.50 2.89
C ASP A 190 -9.98 -11.19 3.67
N SER A 191 -9.43 -11.06 4.89
CA SER A 191 -9.27 -9.76 5.56
C SER A 191 -8.53 -8.74 4.66
N ALA A 192 -7.77 -9.22 3.69
CA ALA A 192 -7.12 -8.38 2.68
C ALA A 192 -8.05 -7.81 1.61
N ARG A 193 -9.31 -8.24 1.52
CA ARG A 193 -10.26 -7.67 0.54
C ARG A 193 -10.55 -6.22 0.87
N LEU A 194 -10.65 -5.40 -0.18
CA LEU A 194 -11.06 -4.00 -0.06
C LEU A 194 -12.19 -3.71 -1.04
N PRO A 195 -13.36 -3.25 -0.59
CA PRO A 195 -14.44 -2.85 -1.48
C PRO A 195 -13.96 -1.79 -2.49
N GLY A 196 -14.31 -1.98 -3.77
CA GLY A 196 -13.91 -1.08 -4.85
C GLY A 196 -12.52 -1.33 -5.44
N ALA A 197 -11.67 -2.11 -4.78
CA ALA A 197 -10.36 -2.51 -5.30
C ALA A 197 -10.44 -3.70 -6.26
N VAL A 198 -9.39 -3.90 -7.06
CA VAL A 198 -9.12 -5.16 -7.74
C VAL A 198 -8.58 -6.14 -6.71
N ASN A 199 -9.40 -7.12 -6.31
CA ASN A 199 -9.12 -8.10 -5.26
C ASN A 199 -8.69 -9.42 -5.87
N VAL A 200 -7.48 -9.89 -5.55
CA VAL A 200 -6.87 -11.07 -6.20
C VAL A 200 -6.27 -12.01 -5.16
N PRO A 201 -6.94 -13.10 -4.80
CA PRO A 201 -6.28 -14.23 -4.15
C PRO A 201 -5.34 -14.89 -5.15
N LEU A 202 -4.08 -15.13 -4.78
CA LEU A 202 -3.04 -15.63 -5.68
C LEU A 202 -3.40 -16.98 -6.29
N GLN A 203 -4.10 -17.84 -5.55
CA GLN A 203 -4.58 -19.13 -6.01
C GLN A 203 -5.66 -19.03 -7.10
N SER A 204 -6.31 -17.87 -7.27
CA SER A 204 -7.18 -17.64 -8.44
C SER A 204 -6.41 -17.43 -9.75
N VAL A 205 -5.14 -17.06 -9.64
CA VAL A 205 -4.24 -16.86 -10.79
C VAL A 205 -3.41 -18.14 -11.05
N CYS A 206 -2.87 -18.73 -10.00
CA CYS A 206 -2.11 -19.96 -10.05
C CYS A 206 -2.65 -20.92 -8.97
N PRO A 207 -3.52 -21.87 -9.30
CA PRO A 207 -4.18 -22.72 -8.30
C PRO A 207 -3.23 -23.57 -7.45
N ASP A 208 -2.10 -23.99 -8.03
CA ASP A 208 -1.16 -24.93 -7.40
C ASP A 208 -0.02 -24.23 -6.62
N VAL A 209 -0.07 -22.90 -6.46
CA VAL A 209 0.97 -22.20 -5.68
C VAL A 209 0.70 -22.32 -4.19
N SER A 210 1.77 -22.57 -3.44
CA SER A 210 1.77 -22.48 -1.98
C SER A 210 2.72 -21.36 -1.58
N ILE A 211 2.14 -20.24 -1.14
CA ILE A 211 2.85 -19.02 -0.82
C ILE A 211 2.40 -18.58 0.57
N GLY A 212 3.31 -18.61 1.55
CA GLY A 212 3.03 -18.09 2.88
C GLY A 212 3.18 -16.57 2.97
N HIS A 213 2.69 -15.97 4.05
CA HIS A 213 2.72 -14.52 4.28
C HIS A 213 4.09 -13.89 4.04
N GLY A 214 5.15 -14.47 4.65
CA GLY A 214 6.52 -13.95 4.55
C GLY A 214 7.12 -13.98 3.15
N GLN A 215 6.57 -14.80 2.26
CA GLN A 215 7.05 -14.96 0.89
C GLN A 215 6.44 -13.92 -0.07
N LEU A 216 5.32 -13.28 0.29
CA LEU A 216 4.58 -12.37 -0.60
C LEU A 216 5.46 -11.32 -1.29
N PRO A 217 6.40 -10.63 -0.64
CA PRO A 217 7.20 -9.62 -1.33
C PRO A 217 8.23 -10.18 -2.31
N THR A 218 8.60 -11.46 -2.20
CA THR A 218 9.71 -12.06 -2.96
C THR A 218 9.29 -13.18 -3.91
N ASP A 219 8.06 -13.67 -3.78
CA ASP A 219 7.56 -14.74 -4.63
C ASP A 219 7.48 -14.32 -6.11
N PRO A 220 7.94 -15.14 -7.06
CA PRO A 220 7.96 -14.82 -8.48
C PRO A 220 6.59 -14.45 -9.06
N LEU A 221 5.49 -15.07 -8.62
CA LEU A 221 4.15 -14.71 -9.08
C LEU A 221 3.78 -13.30 -8.63
N VAL A 222 3.99 -12.98 -7.34
CA VAL A 222 3.67 -11.67 -6.78
C VAL A 222 4.53 -10.59 -7.42
N VAL A 223 5.84 -10.81 -7.52
CA VAL A 223 6.78 -9.89 -8.21
C VAL A 223 6.34 -9.66 -9.65
N GLY A 224 5.99 -10.71 -10.39
CA GLY A 224 5.51 -10.60 -11.77
C GLY A 224 4.21 -9.79 -11.89
N ILE A 225 3.25 -9.98 -10.96
CA ILE A 225 2.02 -9.18 -10.91
C ILE A 225 2.35 -7.71 -10.64
N VAL A 226 3.21 -7.43 -9.66
CA VAL A 226 3.65 -6.07 -9.34
C VAL A 226 4.32 -5.41 -10.56
N LEU A 227 5.30 -6.07 -11.18
CA LEU A 227 6.00 -5.53 -12.34
C LEU A 227 5.08 -5.27 -13.53
N ARG A 228 4.14 -6.18 -13.81
CA ARG A 228 3.12 -5.98 -14.84
C ARG A 228 2.26 -4.76 -14.52
N THR A 229 1.82 -4.65 -13.28
CA THR A 229 0.95 -3.55 -12.82
C THR A 229 1.65 -2.20 -12.93
N LEU A 230 2.91 -2.11 -12.53
CA LEU A 230 3.71 -0.89 -12.63
C LEU A 230 3.89 -0.40 -14.07
N ARG A 231 3.96 -1.32 -15.05
CA ARG A 231 4.12 -1.01 -16.48
C ARG A 231 2.81 -0.69 -17.18
N SER A 232 1.68 -0.98 -16.55
CA SER A 232 0.35 -0.83 -17.16
C SER A 232 -0.19 0.59 -16.95
N ALA A 233 -0.83 1.14 -17.98
CA ALA A 233 -1.51 2.44 -17.88
C ALA A 233 -2.79 2.36 -17.04
N ALA A 234 -3.45 1.20 -17.01
CA ALA A 234 -4.64 0.93 -16.23
C ALA A 234 -4.50 -0.39 -15.47
N LEU A 235 -5.12 -0.45 -14.29
CA LEU A 235 -5.13 -1.62 -13.45
C LEU A 235 -6.05 -2.69 -14.06
N SER A 236 -5.50 -3.86 -14.33
CA SER A 236 -6.27 -5.01 -14.82
C SER A 236 -5.97 -6.25 -13.97
N PRO A 237 -7.01 -7.00 -13.55
CA PRO A 237 -6.81 -8.19 -12.74
C PRO A 237 -6.02 -9.26 -13.53
N PRO A 238 -5.03 -9.92 -12.90
CA PRO A 238 -4.40 -11.10 -13.48
C PRO A 238 -5.42 -12.25 -13.59
N ARG A 239 -5.22 -13.12 -14.57
CA ARG A 239 -6.07 -14.28 -14.85
C ARG A 239 -5.28 -15.57 -14.75
N ALA A 240 -5.95 -16.71 -14.66
CA ALA A 240 -5.29 -18.02 -14.62
C ALA A 240 -4.38 -18.27 -15.84
N ALA A 241 -4.74 -17.77 -17.02
CA ALA A 241 -3.93 -17.86 -18.22
C ALA A 241 -2.58 -17.11 -18.10
N ASP A 242 -2.47 -16.16 -17.20
CA ASP A 242 -1.28 -15.32 -17.00
C ASP A 242 -0.24 -15.99 -16.05
N CYS A 243 -0.60 -17.08 -15.36
CA CYS A 243 0.18 -17.70 -14.29
C CYS A 243 1.67 -17.88 -14.68
N ARG A 244 1.95 -18.65 -15.72
CA ARG A 244 3.34 -18.95 -16.12
C ARG A 244 4.11 -17.72 -16.57
N SER A 245 3.47 -16.82 -17.32
CA SER A 245 4.11 -15.59 -17.80
C SER A 245 4.45 -14.64 -16.66
N LEU A 246 3.58 -14.57 -15.64
CA LEU A 246 3.83 -13.76 -14.44
C LEU A 246 4.96 -14.34 -13.59
N GLN A 247 4.97 -15.67 -13.37
CA GLN A 247 6.07 -16.34 -12.67
C GLN A 247 7.41 -16.14 -13.40
N ALA A 248 7.42 -16.26 -14.73
CA ALA A 248 8.61 -16.03 -15.54
C ALA A 248 9.08 -14.57 -15.44
N LEU A 249 8.16 -13.59 -15.52
CA LEU A 249 8.46 -12.17 -15.38
C LEU A 249 9.05 -11.85 -14.00
N GLY A 250 8.48 -12.42 -12.95
CA GLY A 250 8.96 -12.24 -11.59
C GLY A 250 10.20 -13.09 -11.26
N GLY A 251 10.48 -14.18 -11.95
CA GLY A 251 11.67 -15.01 -11.78
C GLY A 251 12.90 -14.53 -12.58
N SER A 252 12.72 -13.76 -13.64
CA SER A 252 13.81 -13.23 -14.47
C SER A 252 14.59 -12.14 -13.71
N GLY A 253 15.76 -12.49 -13.17
CA GLY A 253 16.64 -11.54 -12.46
C GLY A 253 17.16 -12.07 -11.11
N SER A 254 17.07 -13.39 -10.87
CA SER A 254 17.82 -14.10 -9.82
C SER A 254 19.17 -14.58 -10.36
#